data_31d28fd2cb6b699d6af2335cbebdf16d
#
_entry.id   31d28fd2cb6b699d6af2335cbebdf16d
#
_cell.length_a   1.000
_cell.length_b   1.000
_cell.length_c   1.000
_cell.angle_alpha   90.00
_cell.angle_beta   90.00
_cell.angle_gamma   90.00
#
_symmetry.space_group_name_H-M   'P 1'
#
loop_
_entity.id
_entity.type
_entity.pdbx_description
1 polymer ?
#
loop_
_entity_poly.entity_id
_entity_poly.type
_entity_poly.pdbx_seq_one_letter_code
_entity_poly.pdbx_strand_id
1 'polypeptide(L)'
;LKSSLNDSFSSMSKEVAKDMTGALSRVDEKVASFNKQVEDIQSSQNNFSRILAGVKQYGGLSEFSLASILEDLLPASQYIANAKMKPEETRDLVEFAVKLQNDVMCPIDSHWPIEKYKAVDEAFQNKDKDALSSARNELASAFRTKSKAVNQKYINPPITTDFAFVYVPTEGLYAELASYRDPKTKEMLMEELRKKYKVTIAGPNTICALIQSYHLGFQTLKVQKHATEIYDHLKTISTRFSKHFDNVLVLRKKLEEAMSVV
;
A
#
# COMPACT_ATOMS: atom_id res chain seq x y z
N LEU A 1 -35.21 -54.55 1.02
CA LEU A 1 -35.04 -53.47 2.02
C LEU A 1 -33.58 -53.34 2.49
N LYS A 2 -32.93 -54.46 2.92
CA LYS A 2 -31.54 -54.46 3.39
C LYS A 2 -30.54 -54.06 2.30
N SER A 3 -30.70 -54.48 1.07
CA SER A 3 -29.90 -54.15 -0.10
C SER A 3 -30.05 -52.66 -0.44
N SER A 4 -31.29 -52.13 -0.56
CA SER A 4 -31.60 -50.75 -0.86
C SER A 4 -31.04 -49.75 0.19
N LEU A 5 -31.06 -50.14 1.47
CA LEU A 5 -30.48 -49.34 2.57
C LEU A 5 -28.94 -49.31 2.50
N ASN A 6 -28.32 -50.45 2.16
CA ASN A 6 -26.88 -50.54 2.02
C ASN A 6 -26.37 -49.71 0.82
N ASP A 7 -27.11 -49.72 -0.28
CA ASP A 7 -26.81 -48.94 -1.49
C ASP A 7 -26.96 -47.42 -1.21
N SER A 8 -28.00 -47.02 -0.48
CA SER A 8 -28.20 -45.62 -0.07
C SER A 8 -27.11 -45.15 0.90
N PHE A 9 -26.70 -45.97 1.85
CA PHE A 9 -25.64 -45.64 2.76
C PHE A 9 -24.27 -45.54 2.04
N SER A 10 -24.00 -46.43 1.10
CA SER A 10 -22.78 -46.39 0.29
C SER A 10 -22.72 -45.18 -0.61
N SER A 11 -23.83 -44.80 -1.25
CA SER A 11 -23.90 -43.59 -2.10
C SER A 11 -23.73 -42.30 -1.30
N MET A 12 -24.38 -42.20 -0.13
CA MET A 12 -24.25 -41.06 0.76
C MET A 12 -22.83 -40.94 1.34
N SER A 13 -22.22 -42.04 1.73
CA SER A 13 -20.82 -42.04 2.20
C SER A 13 -19.84 -41.61 1.12
N LYS A 14 -20.04 -41.98 -0.14
CA LYS A 14 -19.24 -41.54 -1.28
C LYS A 14 -19.42 -40.05 -1.59
N GLU A 15 -20.65 -39.56 -1.52
CA GLU A 15 -20.95 -38.17 -1.74
C GLU A 15 -20.32 -37.24 -0.66
N VAL A 16 -20.44 -37.64 0.62
CA VAL A 16 -19.77 -36.97 1.74
C VAL A 16 -18.26 -36.95 1.59
N ALA A 17 -17.65 -38.09 1.22
CA ALA A 17 -16.23 -38.19 1.00
C ALA A 17 -15.78 -37.27 -0.16
N LYS A 18 -16.51 -37.22 -1.25
CA LYS A 18 -16.23 -36.36 -2.40
C LYS A 18 -16.33 -34.87 -2.04
N ASP A 19 -17.39 -34.48 -1.37
CA ASP A 19 -17.61 -33.10 -0.91
C ASP A 19 -16.52 -32.66 0.05
N MET A 20 -16.13 -33.54 0.95
CA MET A 20 -15.06 -33.32 1.92
C MET A 20 -13.71 -33.14 1.24
N THR A 21 -13.37 -34.05 0.31
CA THR A 21 -12.11 -33.96 -0.44
C THR A 21 -12.04 -32.66 -1.25
N GLY A 22 -13.14 -32.29 -1.91
CA GLY A 22 -13.20 -31.04 -2.65
C GLY A 22 -13.14 -29.77 -1.77
N ALA A 23 -13.65 -29.84 -0.54
CA ALA A 23 -13.55 -28.74 0.40
C ALA A 23 -12.14 -28.61 1.00
N LEU A 24 -11.49 -29.72 1.34
CA LEU A 24 -10.11 -29.74 1.81
C LEU A 24 -9.13 -29.25 0.72
N SER A 25 -9.30 -29.68 -0.53
CA SER A 25 -8.47 -29.20 -1.64
C SER A 25 -8.52 -27.67 -1.79
N ARG A 26 -9.71 -27.07 -1.64
CA ARG A 26 -9.85 -25.60 -1.67
C ARG A 26 -9.16 -24.91 -0.50
N VAL A 27 -9.16 -25.51 0.68
CA VAL A 27 -8.41 -24.99 1.83
C VAL A 27 -6.92 -25.09 1.57
N ASP A 28 -6.42 -26.20 1.05
CA ASP A 28 -5.00 -26.37 0.73
C ASP A 28 -4.52 -25.35 -0.31
N GLU A 29 -5.30 -25.08 -1.37
CA GLU A 29 -4.99 -24.04 -2.34
C GLU A 29 -4.91 -22.65 -1.70
N LYS A 30 -5.85 -22.33 -0.80
CA LYS A 30 -5.88 -21.04 -0.10
C LYS A 30 -4.72 -20.91 0.90
N VAL A 31 -4.36 -21.97 1.61
CA VAL A 31 -3.20 -22.00 2.51
C VAL A 31 -1.90 -21.84 1.72
N ALA A 32 -1.76 -22.48 0.58
CA ALA A 32 -0.60 -22.32 -0.30
C ALA A 32 -0.47 -20.87 -0.80
N SER A 33 -1.58 -20.26 -1.22
CA SER A 33 -1.61 -18.85 -1.61
C SER A 33 -1.26 -17.90 -0.45
N PHE A 34 -1.74 -18.19 0.75
CA PHE A 34 -1.42 -17.43 1.96
C PHE A 34 0.08 -17.50 2.29
N ASN A 35 0.67 -18.69 2.27
CA ASN A 35 2.10 -18.89 2.54
C ASN A 35 2.96 -18.12 1.54
N LYS A 36 2.61 -18.15 0.25
CA LYS A 36 3.30 -17.37 -0.78
C LYS A 36 3.25 -15.87 -0.49
N GLN A 37 2.12 -15.35 -0.04
CA GLN A 37 2.00 -13.92 0.31
C GLN A 37 2.84 -13.54 1.54
N VAL A 38 2.97 -14.43 2.52
CA VAL A 38 3.86 -14.23 3.68
C VAL A 38 5.32 -14.19 3.23
N GLU A 39 5.73 -15.07 2.31
CA GLU A 39 7.08 -15.06 1.70
C GLU A 39 7.34 -13.76 0.91
N ASP A 40 6.35 -13.28 0.14
CA ASP A 40 6.45 -12.02 -0.60
C ASP A 40 6.65 -10.81 0.36
N ILE A 41 6.02 -10.82 1.54
CA ILE A 41 6.23 -9.80 2.58
C ILE A 41 7.68 -9.83 3.07
N GLN A 42 8.23 -10.99 3.36
CA GLN A 42 9.61 -11.14 3.83
C GLN A 42 10.63 -10.70 2.77
N SER A 43 10.42 -11.07 1.51
CA SER A 43 11.29 -10.67 0.41
C SER A 43 11.26 -9.15 0.17
N SER A 44 10.10 -8.53 0.28
CA SER A 44 9.93 -7.08 0.18
C SER A 44 10.69 -6.32 1.28
N GLN A 45 10.70 -6.82 2.52
CA GLN A 45 11.46 -6.22 3.62
C GLN A 45 12.97 -6.28 3.36
N ASN A 46 13.47 -7.39 2.80
CA ASN A 46 14.88 -7.54 2.48
C ASN A 46 15.31 -6.59 1.35
N ASN A 47 14.48 -6.43 0.31
CA ASN A 47 14.74 -5.50 -0.79
C ASN A 47 14.77 -4.05 -0.31
N PHE A 48 13.86 -3.66 0.57
CA PHE A 48 13.84 -2.33 1.16
C PHE A 48 15.13 -1.99 1.91
N SER A 49 15.63 -2.90 2.73
CA SER A 49 16.91 -2.72 3.44
C SER A 49 18.09 -2.52 2.47
N ARG A 50 18.07 -3.17 1.30
CA ARG A 50 19.10 -3.00 0.25
C ARG A 50 18.99 -1.65 -0.44
N ILE A 51 17.77 -1.18 -0.76
CA ILE A 51 17.53 0.14 -1.38
C ILE A 51 17.98 1.25 -0.43
N LEU A 52 17.62 1.20 0.85
CA LEU A 52 18.08 2.18 1.85
C LEU A 52 19.60 2.17 2.02
N ALA A 53 20.25 1.01 1.93
CA ALA A 53 21.70 0.92 1.95
C ALA A 53 22.32 1.55 0.69
N GLY A 54 21.70 1.37 -0.49
CA GLY A 54 22.11 2.00 -1.74
C GLY A 54 21.99 3.52 -1.68
N VAL A 55 20.88 4.06 -1.18
CA VAL A 55 20.68 5.52 -1.00
C VAL A 55 21.77 6.13 -0.08
N LYS A 56 22.23 5.42 0.95
CA LYS A 56 23.32 5.86 1.82
C LYS A 56 24.69 5.90 1.12
N GLN A 57 24.95 5.02 0.15
CA GLN A 57 26.22 4.97 -0.57
C GLN A 57 26.39 6.10 -1.60
N TYR A 58 25.28 6.66 -2.10
CA TYR A 58 25.30 7.74 -3.10
C TYR A 58 25.17 9.13 -2.48
N GLY A 59 25.82 9.38 -1.34
CA GLY A 59 25.84 10.66 -0.60
C GLY A 59 26.47 11.85 -1.34
N GLY A 60 26.37 11.90 -2.64
CA GLY A 60 26.73 12.99 -3.53
C GLY A 60 25.53 13.40 -4.39
N LEU A 61 25.62 14.45 -5.15
CA LEU A 61 24.63 15.09 -6.05
C LEU A 61 23.91 14.19 -7.07
N SER A 62 23.79 12.88 -6.84
CA SER A 62 23.03 11.96 -7.70
C SER A 62 21.54 12.12 -7.44
N GLU A 63 20.85 12.55 -8.46
CA GLU A 63 19.40 12.67 -8.49
C GLU A 63 18.78 11.26 -8.49
N PHE A 64 17.99 10.96 -7.48
CA PHE A 64 17.15 9.77 -7.52
C PHE A 64 15.87 10.07 -8.27
N SER A 65 15.60 9.30 -9.31
CA SER A 65 14.34 9.40 -10.04
C SER A 65 13.20 8.82 -9.20
N LEU A 66 12.12 9.58 -9.04
CA LEU A 66 10.89 9.08 -8.42
C LEU A 66 10.35 7.85 -9.16
N ALA A 67 10.47 7.82 -10.49
CA ALA A 67 10.09 6.68 -11.30
C ALA A 67 10.82 5.40 -10.88
N SER A 68 12.17 5.46 -10.78
CA SER A 68 12.96 4.30 -10.36
C SER A 68 12.60 3.81 -8.95
N ILE A 69 12.37 4.73 -8.03
CA ILE A 69 11.94 4.36 -6.66
C ILE A 69 10.59 3.62 -6.69
N LEU A 70 9.63 4.09 -7.49
CA LEU A 70 8.33 3.46 -7.60
C LEU A 70 8.42 2.09 -8.29
N GLU A 71 9.19 1.98 -9.37
CA GLU A 71 9.43 0.72 -10.09
C GLU A 71 10.08 -0.34 -9.20
N ASP A 72 11.04 0.05 -8.37
CA ASP A 72 11.75 -0.86 -7.47
C ASP A 72 10.88 -1.33 -6.28
N LEU A 73 9.97 -0.49 -5.80
CA LEU A 73 9.23 -0.73 -4.57
C LEU A 73 7.80 -1.20 -4.77
N LEU A 74 7.17 -0.91 -5.92
CA LEU A 74 5.77 -1.20 -6.17
C LEU A 74 5.58 -2.02 -7.45
N PRO A 75 4.66 -2.99 -7.45
CA PRO A 75 4.16 -3.57 -8.68
C PRO A 75 3.52 -2.49 -9.57
N ALA A 76 3.65 -2.60 -10.89
CA ALA A 76 3.08 -1.65 -11.86
C ALA A 76 1.55 -1.44 -11.70
N SER A 77 0.84 -2.39 -11.09
CA SER A 77 -0.59 -2.27 -10.78
C SER A 77 -0.91 -1.33 -9.63
N GLN A 78 0.08 -0.94 -8.81
CA GLN A 78 -0.12 -0.13 -7.60
C GLN A 78 0.19 1.36 -7.80
N TYR A 79 0.64 1.79 -8.97
CA TYR A 79 0.81 3.22 -9.27
C TYR A 79 0.44 3.53 -10.72
N ILE A 80 0.24 4.80 -11.01
CA ILE A 80 -0.05 5.32 -12.35
C ILE A 80 0.87 6.51 -12.60
N ALA A 81 1.59 6.50 -13.70
CA ALA A 81 2.33 7.65 -14.19
C ALA A 81 1.41 8.60 -14.97
N ASN A 82 1.67 9.89 -14.91
CA ASN A 82 0.90 10.95 -15.59
C ASN A 82 -0.61 10.81 -15.32
N ALA A 83 -0.98 10.69 -14.06
CA ALA A 83 -2.33 10.39 -13.64
C ALA A 83 -3.21 11.65 -13.59
N LYS A 84 -4.46 11.53 -14.07
CA LYS A 84 -5.46 12.59 -14.02
C LYS A 84 -6.25 12.49 -12.70
N MET A 85 -6.17 13.51 -11.86
CA MET A 85 -6.82 13.52 -10.55
C MET A 85 -8.20 14.16 -10.54
N LYS A 86 -8.50 15.02 -11.53
CA LYS A 86 -9.80 15.66 -11.71
C LYS A 86 -10.38 15.26 -13.06
N PRO A 87 -11.56 14.63 -13.11
CA PRO A 87 -12.02 13.96 -14.34
C PRO A 87 -12.40 14.89 -15.50
N GLU A 88 -12.88 16.08 -15.29
CA GLU A 88 -13.62 16.79 -16.35
C GLU A 88 -13.04 18.13 -16.83
N GLU A 89 -12.22 18.87 -16.09
CA GLU A 89 -11.96 20.28 -16.42
C GLU A 89 -10.52 20.66 -16.73
N THR A 90 -9.52 19.84 -16.40
CA THR A 90 -8.12 20.22 -16.56
C THR A 90 -7.31 19.19 -17.34
N ARG A 91 -6.33 19.69 -18.11
CA ARG A 91 -5.27 18.86 -18.72
C ARG A 91 -4.15 18.55 -17.72
N ASP A 92 -4.33 18.88 -16.45
CA ASP A 92 -3.33 18.71 -15.41
C ASP A 92 -3.16 17.23 -15.08
N LEU A 93 -1.94 16.74 -15.25
CA LEU A 93 -1.52 15.40 -14.89
C LEU A 93 -0.53 15.50 -13.74
N VAL A 94 -0.74 14.73 -12.69
CA VAL A 94 0.30 14.53 -11.66
C VAL A 94 1.32 13.53 -12.18
N GLU A 95 2.58 13.73 -11.84
CA GLU A 95 3.67 12.87 -12.32
C GLU A 95 3.42 11.40 -11.97
N PHE A 96 3.08 11.12 -10.71
CA PHE A 96 2.69 9.79 -10.25
C PHE A 96 1.53 9.84 -9.26
N ALA A 97 0.72 8.79 -9.26
CA ALA A 97 -0.27 8.53 -8.23
C ALA A 97 -0.17 7.08 -7.74
N VAL A 98 -0.01 6.90 -6.43
CA VAL A 98 -0.02 5.58 -5.80
C VAL A 98 -1.47 5.21 -5.47
N LYS A 99 -1.89 4.01 -5.90
CA LYS A 99 -3.21 3.47 -5.58
C LYS A 99 -3.22 2.99 -4.14
N LEU A 100 -4.12 3.53 -3.35
CA LEU A 100 -4.40 3.09 -1.99
C LEU A 100 -5.62 2.15 -1.97
N GLN A 101 -6.09 1.80 -0.77
CA GLN A 101 -7.31 1.02 -0.61
C GLN A 101 -8.52 1.72 -1.22
N ASN A 102 -9.50 0.94 -1.67
CA ASN A 102 -10.74 1.43 -2.27
C ASN A 102 -10.50 2.36 -3.48
N ASP A 103 -9.44 2.09 -4.25
CA ASP A 103 -9.03 2.84 -5.44
C ASP A 103 -8.75 4.34 -5.20
N VAL A 104 -8.56 4.75 -3.95
CA VAL A 104 -8.14 6.11 -3.61
C VAL A 104 -6.71 6.33 -4.11
N MET A 105 -6.47 7.45 -4.79
CA MET A 105 -5.17 7.81 -5.35
C MET A 105 -4.41 8.75 -4.41
N CYS A 106 -3.13 8.48 -4.16
CA CYS A 106 -2.23 9.37 -3.44
C CYS A 106 -1.32 10.09 -4.46
N PRO A 107 -1.52 11.39 -4.71
CA PRO A 107 -0.71 12.13 -5.68
C PRO A 107 0.70 12.38 -5.19
N ILE A 108 1.70 12.16 -6.06
CA ILE A 108 3.10 12.47 -5.82
C ILE A 108 3.63 13.24 -7.02
N ASP A 109 4.13 14.44 -6.80
CA ASP A 109 4.65 15.32 -7.84
C ASP A 109 6.08 15.71 -7.49
N SER A 110 7.00 15.74 -8.47
CA SER A 110 8.39 16.08 -8.23
C SER A 110 8.63 17.59 -8.30
N HIS A 111 9.61 18.06 -7.54
CA HIS A 111 10.06 19.46 -7.64
C HIS A 111 11.56 19.59 -7.39
N TRP A 112 12.26 20.05 -8.43
CA TRP A 112 13.70 20.24 -8.41
C TRP A 112 14.09 21.67 -8.84
N PRO A 113 13.95 22.70 -7.96
CA PRO A 113 14.35 24.08 -8.28
C PRO A 113 15.89 24.23 -8.15
N ILE A 114 16.63 23.58 -9.04
CA ILE A 114 18.08 23.41 -8.97
C ILE A 114 18.83 24.76 -8.83
N GLU A 115 18.43 25.77 -9.59
CA GLU A 115 19.11 27.07 -9.56
C GLU A 115 18.96 27.78 -8.19
N LYS A 116 17.78 27.66 -7.58
CA LYS A 116 17.53 28.23 -6.24
C LYS A 116 18.30 27.47 -5.16
N TYR A 117 18.43 26.16 -5.31
CA TYR A 117 19.20 25.34 -4.38
C TYR A 117 20.71 25.61 -4.51
N LYS A 118 21.24 25.74 -5.73
CA LYS A 118 22.61 26.16 -5.97
C LYS A 118 22.93 27.51 -5.36
N ALA A 119 22.02 28.49 -5.47
CA ALA A 119 22.22 29.81 -4.85
C ALA A 119 22.34 29.72 -3.32
N VAL A 120 21.62 28.81 -2.68
CA VAL A 120 21.77 28.53 -1.24
C VAL A 120 23.16 27.96 -0.93
N ASP A 121 23.61 26.98 -1.73
CA ASP A 121 24.92 26.33 -1.53
C ASP A 121 26.08 27.34 -1.76
N GLU A 122 26.03 28.12 -2.82
CA GLU A 122 27.03 29.17 -3.13
C GLU A 122 27.12 30.22 -2.01
N ALA A 123 25.97 30.72 -1.54
CA ALA A 123 25.94 31.70 -0.45
C ALA A 123 26.48 31.09 0.87
N PHE A 124 26.22 29.83 1.11
CA PHE A 124 26.76 29.12 2.25
C PHE A 124 28.29 28.96 2.17
N GLN A 125 28.82 28.55 1.01
CA GLN A 125 30.29 28.41 0.78
C GLN A 125 31.02 29.74 0.91
N ASN A 126 30.42 30.83 0.40
CA ASN A 126 30.96 32.19 0.48
C ASN A 126 30.83 32.81 1.89
N LYS A 127 30.16 32.12 2.83
CA LYS A 127 29.87 32.61 4.20
C LYS A 127 29.11 33.95 4.21
N ASP A 128 28.36 34.24 3.15
CA ASP A 128 27.53 35.46 3.03
C ASP A 128 26.18 35.21 3.69
N LYS A 129 26.00 35.75 4.88
CA LYS A 129 24.78 35.54 5.68
C LYS A 129 23.54 36.19 5.07
N ASP A 130 23.70 37.33 4.45
CA ASP A 130 22.57 38.09 3.85
C ASP A 130 22.11 37.42 2.55
N ALA A 131 23.06 37.05 1.68
CA ALA A 131 22.78 36.26 0.49
C ALA A 131 22.17 34.91 0.82
N LEU A 132 22.68 34.20 1.85
CA LEU A 132 22.13 32.93 2.29
C LEU A 132 20.69 33.04 2.78
N SER A 133 20.40 34.10 3.58
CA SER A 133 19.04 34.34 4.06
C SER A 133 18.09 34.62 2.90
N SER A 134 18.51 35.43 1.93
CA SER A 134 17.72 35.74 0.72
C SER A 134 17.46 34.50 -0.13
N ALA A 135 18.49 33.73 -0.44
CA ALA A 135 18.40 32.50 -1.23
C ALA A 135 17.47 31.45 -0.58
N ARG A 136 17.56 31.27 0.75
CA ARG A 136 16.66 30.42 1.51
C ARG A 136 15.19 30.86 1.43
N ASN A 137 14.94 32.15 1.52
CA ASN A 137 13.60 32.73 1.39
C ASN A 137 13.02 32.50 -0.02
N GLU A 138 13.84 32.63 -1.05
CA GLU A 138 13.42 32.36 -2.43
C GLU A 138 13.15 30.88 -2.67
N LEU A 139 13.99 30.01 -2.14
CA LEU A 139 13.77 28.57 -2.20
C LEU A 139 12.46 28.19 -1.50
N ALA A 140 12.23 28.68 -0.28
CA ALA A 140 10.99 28.46 0.46
C ALA A 140 9.76 28.97 -0.30
N SER A 141 9.86 30.15 -0.93
CA SER A 141 8.79 30.72 -1.77
C SER A 141 8.44 29.83 -2.97
N ALA A 142 9.45 29.22 -3.61
CA ALA A 142 9.22 28.28 -4.70
C ALA A 142 8.41 27.06 -4.23
N PHE A 143 8.72 26.51 -3.05
CA PHE A 143 7.97 25.39 -2.49
C PHE A 143 6.57 25.77 -2.01
N ARG A 144 6.36 26.98 -1.51
CA ARG A 144 4.99 27.51 -1.24
C ARG A 144 4.15 27.57 -2.51
N THR A 145 4.73 28.09 -3.60
CA THR A 145 4.06 28.19 -4.91
C THR A 145 3.74 26.79 -5.47
N LYS A 146 4.71 25.87 -5.45
CA LYS A 146 4.51 24.50 -5.91
C LYS A 146 3.44 23.79 -5.08
N SER A 147 3.50 23.88 -3.76
CA SER A 147 2.55 23.22 -2.87
C SER A 147 1.12 23.75 -3.03
N LYS A 148 0.96 25.08 -3.26
CA LYS A 148 -0.34 25.67 -3.60
C LYS A 148 -0.88 25.09 -4.91
N ALA A 149 -0.04 24.98 -5.94
CA ALA A 149 -0.43 24.41 -7.23
C ALA A 149 -0.82 22.93 -7.11
N VAL A 150 -0.03 22.14 -6.39
CA VAL A 150 -0.32 20.71 -6.12
C VAL A 150 -1.66 20.53 -5.40
N ASN A 151 -1.93 21.33 -4.37
CA ASN A 151 -3.20 21.30 -3.66
C ASN A 151 -4.37 21.59 -4.62
N GLN A 152 -4.28 22.65 -5.39
CA GLN A 152 -5.36 23.08 -6.28
C GLN A 152 -5.61 22.11 -7.44
N LYS A 153 -4.55 21.47 -7.96
CA LYS A 153 -4.61 20.65 -9.17
C LYS A 153 -4.91 19.17 -8.87
N TYR A 154 -4.32 18.62 -7.80
CA TYR A 154 -4.24 17.18 -7.62
C TYR A 154 -4.97 16.64 -6.40
N ILE A 155 -5.29 17.46 -5.39
CA ILE A 155 -6.08 17.01 -4.23
C ILE A 155 -7.57 17.13 -4.55
N ASN A 156 -8.27 16.00 -4.58
CA ASN A 156 -9.68 15.89 -4.97
C ASN A 156 -10.38 14.72 -4.26
N PRO A 157 -10.56 14.76 -2.92
CA PRO A 157 -11.28 13.71 -2.22
C PRO A 157 -12.73 13.59 -2.69
N PRO A 158 -13.33 12.39 -2.75
CA PRO A 158 -12.79 11.09 -2.29
C PRO A 158 -11.93 10.35 -3.33
N ILE A 159 -11.75 10.86 -4.53
CA ILE A 159 -10.95 10.22 -5.60
C ILE A 159 -9.49 10.14 -5.19
N THR A 160 -8.98 11.21 -4.55
CA THR A 160 -7.64 11.23 -3.99
C THR A 160 -7.66 11.25 -2.46
N THR A 161 -6.50 11.05 -1.87
CA THR A 161 -6.25 11.46 -0.48
C THR A 161 -6.53 12.95 -0.30
N ASP A 162 -6.78 13.39 0.93
CA ASP A 162 -6.88 14.80 1.32
C ASP A 162 -5.52 15.49 1.49
N PHE A 163 -4.44 14.81 1.08
CA PHE A 163 -3.07 15.28 1.06
C PHE A 163 -2.34 14.79 -0.21
N ALA A 164 -1.18 15.39 -0.50
CA ALA A 164 -0.29 14.98 -1.57
C ALA A 164 1.18 15.06 -1.12
N PHE A 165 2.06 14.40 -1.85
CA PHE A 165 3.50 14.53 -1.65
C PHE A 165 4.13 15.37 -2.75
N VAL A 166 5.14 16.18 -2.35
CA VAL A 166 6.10 16.77 -3.27
C VAL A 166 7.45 16.14 -3.00
N TYR A 167 7.91 15.38 -3.96
CA TYR A 167 9.18 14.70 -3.92
C TYR A 167 10.32 15.64 -4.30
N VAL A 168 11.42 15.57 -3.56
CA VAL A 168 12.68 16.26 -3.88
C VAL A 168 13.79 15.24 -4.08
N PRO A 169 14.61 15.35 -5.17
CA PRO A 169 15.49 14.25 -5.59
C PRO A 169 16.78 14.10 -4.77
N THR A 170 17.03 14.96 -3.80
CA THR A 170 18.24 14.90 -2.96
C THR A 170 17.92 15.09 -1.48
N GLU A 171 18.61 14.35 -0.62
CA GLU A 171 18.51 14.49 0.84
C GLU A 171 19.02 15.86 1.33
N GLY A 172 20.00 16.44 0.62
CA GLY A 172 20.50 17.78 0.94
C GLY A 172 19.42 18.85 0.81
N LEU A 173 18.67 18.84 -0.29
CA LEU A 173 17.53 19.75 -0.48
C LEU A 173 16.44 19.48 0.57
N TYR A 174 16.12 18.22 0.85
CA TYR A 174 15.17 17.88 1.89
C TYR A 174 15.57 18.43 3.27
N ALA A 175 16.83 18.25 3.65
CA ALA A 175 17.37 18.73 4.93
C ALA A 175 17.34 20.28 5.03
N GLU A 176 17.69 20.96 3.93
CA GLU A 176 17.61 22.42 3.85
C GLU A 176 16.18 22.91 4.08
N LEU A 177 15.20 22.32 3.42
CA LEU A 177 13.78 22.67 3.58
C LEU A 177 13.25 22.31 4.97
N ALA A 178 13.69 21.18 5.53
CA ALA A 178 13.27 20.74 6.87
C ALA A 178 13.81 21.64 7.98
N SER A 179 15.01 22.23 7.77
CA SER A 179 15.62 23.16 8.72
C SER A 179 15.11 24.60 8.60
N TYR A 180 14.48 24.96 7.47
CA TYR A 180 14.06 26.32 7.23
C TYR A 180 12.91 26.76 8.15
N ARG A 181 13.13 27.93 8.79
CA ARG A 181 12.12 28.66 9.57
C ARG A 181 11.87 30.01 8.93
N ASP A 182 10.61 30.36 8.77
CA ASP A 182 10.23 31.67 8.25
C ASP A 182 10.75 32.79 9.17
N PRO A 183 11.48 33.77 8.65
CA PRO A 183 12.06 34.83 9.48
C PRO A 183 11.03 35.65 10.26
N LYS A 184 9.81 35.79 9.72
CA LYS A 184 8.74 36.60 10.30
C LYS A 184 7.88 35.82 11.28
N THR A 185 7.36 34.66 10.84
CA THR A 185 6.41 33.86 11.62
C THR A 185 7.08 32.88 12.57
N LYS A 186 8.37 32.57 12.36
CA LYS A 186 9.15 31.53 13.06
C LYS A 186 8.60 30.11 12.85
N GLU A 187 7.59 29.94 12.01
CA GLU A 187 7.01 28.64 11.66
C GLU A 187 7.98 27.84 10.76
N MET A 188 8.02 26.54 10.93
CA MET A 188 8.78 25.67 10.02
C MET A 188 8.05 25.55 8.68
N LEU A 189 8.80 25.65 7.57
CA LEU A 189 8.24 25.56 6.23
C LEU A 189 7.43 24.29 6.03
N MET A 190 7.97 23.13 6.41
CA MET A 190 7.30 21.84 6.26
C MET A 190 5.95 21.80 6.98
N GLU A 191 5.87 22.42 8.13
CA GLU A 191 4.64 22.50 8.93
C GLU A 191 3.61 23.45 8.28
N GLU A 192 4.05 24.61 7.81
CA GLU A 192 3.23 25.54 7.04
C GLU A 192 2.62 24.86 5.81
N LEU A 193 3.44 24.19 4.99
CA LEU A 193 2.98 23.54 3.76
C LEU A 193 1.95 22.44 4.04
N ARG A 194 2.18 21.63 5.07
CA ARG A 194 1.26 20.57 5.49
C ARG A 194 -0.08 21.13 5.99
N LYS A 195 -0.04 22.17 6.84
CA LYS A 195 -1.26 22.76 7.41
C LYS A 195 -2.08 23.49 6.35
N LYS A 196 -1.42 24.33 5.56
CA LYS A 196 -2.08 25.25 4.64
C LYS A 196 -2.45 24.63 3.30
N TYR A 197 -1.58 23.78 2.76
CA TYR A 197 -1.76 23.21 1.41
C TYR A 197 -1.97 21.70 1.44
N LYS A 198 -1.96 21.04 2.60
CA LYS A 198 -2.07 19.58 2.71
C LYS A 198 -0.98 18.85 1.90
N VAL A 199 0.19 19.45 1.77
CA VAL A 199 1.32 18.93 1.01
C VAL A 199 2.47 18.60 1.97
N THR A 200 3.00 17.41 1.84
CA THR A 200 4.17 16.93 2.58
C THR A 200 5.35 16.82 1.63
N ILE A 201 6.47 17.45 1.98
CA ILE A 201 7.72 17.27 1.22
C ILE A 201 8.36 15.95 1.63
N ALA A 202 8.87 15.22 0.65
CA ALA A 202 9.56 13.95 0.88
C ALA A 202 10.87 13.89 0.10
N GLY A 203 11.96 13.62 0.80
CA GLY A 203 13.25 13.27 0.19
C GLY A 203 13.29 11.78 -0.20
N PRO A 204 14.37 11.30 -0.83
CA PRO A 204 14.50 9.93 -1.29
C PRO A 204 14.25 8.89 -0.20
N ASN A 205 14.89 9.01 0.96
CA ASN A 205 14.68 8.08 2.08
C ASN A 205 13.25 8.14 2.62
N THR A 206 12.69 9.35 2.72
CA THR A 206 11.33 9.55 3.25
C THR A 206 10.30 8.93 2.33
N ILE A 207 10.40 9.16 1.02
CA ILE A 207 9.44 8.60 0.05
C ILE A 207 9.55 7.08 -0.03
N CYS A 208 10.78 6.52 0.00
CA CYS A 208 11.00 5.07 0.06
C CYS A 208 10.30 4.46 1.28
N ALA A 209 10.50 5.04 2.48
CA ALA A 209 9.87 4.55 3.70
C ALA A 209 8.34 4.60 3.66
N LEU A 210 7.79 5.68 3.11
CA LEU A 210 6.33 5.85 2.95
C LEU A 210 5.74 4.82 1.97
N ILE A 211 6.35 4.68 0.81
CA ILE A 211 5.90 3.75 -0.23
C ILE A 211 5.97 2.31 0.28
N GLN A 212 7.06 1.94 0.95
CA GLN A 212 7.21 0.63 1.56
C GLN A 212 6.14 0.37 2.64
N SER A 213 5.85 1.37 3.47
CA SER A 213 4.79 1.26 4.49
C SER A 213 3.42 1.01 3.85
N TYR A 214 3.11 1.69 2.74
CA TYR A 214 1.89 1.44 1.98
C TYR A 214 1.88 0.05 1.37
N HIS A 215 2.98 -0.38 0.75
CA HIS A 215 3.09 -1.71 0.17
C HIS A 215 2.87 -2.82 1.21
N LEU A 216 3.51 -2.73 2.38
CA LEU A 216 3.30 -3.66 3.50
C LEU A 216 1.86 -3.64 4.00
N GLY A 217 1.23 -2.46 4.11
CA GLY A 217 -0.18 -2.33 4.46
C GLY A 217 -1.08 -3.08 3.49
N PHE A 218 -0.86 -2.96 2.18
CA PHE A 218 -1.60 -3.71 1.17
C PHE A 218 -1.42 -5.22 1.28
N GLN A 219 -0.19 -5.67 1.48
CA GLN A 219 0.10 -7.10 1.64
C GLN A 219 -0.58 -7.66 2.88
N THR A 220 -0.51 -6.95 4.01
CA THR A 220 -1.17 -7.34 5.26
C THR A 220 -2.68 -7.51 5.08
N LEU A 221 -3.33 -6.59 4.36
CA LEU A 221 -4.76 -6.69 4.08
C LEU A 221 -5.12 -7.86 3.18
N LYS A 222 -4.30 -8.16 2.17
CA LYS A 222 -4.50 -9.37 1.35
C LYS A 222 -4.43 -10.62 2.21
N VAL A 223 -3.42 -10.71 3.07
CA VAL A 223 -3.25 -11.81 4.02
C VAL A 223 -4.47 -11.93 4.94
N GLN A 224 -4.95 -10.84 5.52
CA GLN A 224 -6.12 -10.82 6.38
C GLN A 224 -7.39 -11.27 5.65
N LYS A 225 -7.60 -10.81 4.41
CA LYS A 225 -8.72 -11.24 3.58
C LYS A 225 -8.68 -12.75 3.31
N HIS A 226 -7.53 -13.29 2.95
CA HIS A 226 -7.37 -14.73 2.71
C HIS A 226 -7.57 -15.55 3.98
N ALA A 227 -7.08 -15.08 5.13
CA ALA A 227 -7.32 -15.74 6.41
C ALA A 227 -8.82 -15.81 6.74
N THR A 228 -9.56 -14.74 6.47
CA THR A 228 -11.04 -14.71 6.65
C THR A 228 -11.71 -15.70 5.70
N GLU A 229 -11.32 -15.74 4.43
CA GLU A 229 -11.86 -16.71 3.45
C GLU A 229 -11.60 -18.17 3.90
N ILE A 230 -10.41 -18.47 4.40
CA ILE A 230 -10.08 -19.80 4.95
C ILE A 230 -10.99 -20.14 6.13
N TYR A 231 -11.17 -19.20 7.06
CA TYR A 231 -12.05 -19.37 8.21
C TYR A 231 -13.49 -19.67 7.80
N ASP A 232 -14.05 -18.94 6.84
CA ASP A 232 -15.40 -19.13 6.34
C ASP A 232 -15.56 -20.50 5.65
N HIS A 233 -14.57 -20.95 4.90
CA HIS A 233 -14.55 -22.30 4.33
C HIS A 233 -14.54 -23.37 5.41
N LEU A 234 -13.68 -23.24 6.43
CA LEU A 234 -13.62 -24.18 7.56
C LEU A 234 -14.95 -24.22 8.31
N LYS A 235 -15.59 -23.07 8.56
CA LYS A 235 -16.91 -22.99 9.19
C LYS A 235 -17.97 -23.72 8.36
N THR A 236 -17.93 -23.53 7.05
CA THR A 236 -18.86 -24.20 6.13
C THR A 236 -18.68 -25.73 6.17
N ILE A 237 -17.42 -26.20 6.17
CA ILE A 237 -17.09 -27.61 6.29
C ILE A 237 -17.60 -28.16 7.61
N SER A 238 -17.32 -27.50 8.74
CA SER A 238 -17.79 -27.89 10.06
C SER A 238 -19.32 -28.01 10.13
N THR A 239 -20.05 -27.04 9.57
CA THR A 239 -21.50 -27.06 9.53
C THR A 239 -22.05 -28.24 8.71
N ARG A 240 -21.44 -28.53 7.55
CA ARG A 240 -21.82 -29.68 6.73
C ARG A 240 -21.54 -31.00 7.45
N PHE A 241 -20.41 -31.10 8.14
CA PHE A 241 -20.07 -32.26 8.96
C PHE A 241 -21.11 -32.54 10.03
N SER A 242 -21.47 -31.52 10.83
CA SER A 242 -22.52 -31.65 11.85
C SER A 242 -23.81 -32.16 11.25
N LYS A 243 -24.25 -31.57 10.13
CA LYS A 243 -25.48 -32.01 9.45
C LYS A 243 -25.41 -33.46 8.95
N HIS A 244 -24.26 -33.91 8.43
CA HIS A 244 -24.09 -35.30 8.01
C HIS A 244 -24.07 -36.24 9.22
N PHE A 245 -23.46 -35.85 10.32
CA PHE A 245 -23.48 -36.63 11.56
C PHE A 245 -24.92 -36.84 12.10
N ASP A 246 -25.71 -35.74 12.10
CA ASP A 246 -27.12 -35.81 12.49
C ASP A 246 -27.91 -36.77 11.59
N ASN A 247 -27.69 -36.70 10.27
CA ASN A 247 -28.33 -37.61 9.33
C ASN A 247 -27.95 -39.08 9.57
N VAL A 248 -26.70 -39.36 9.89
CA VAL A 248 -26.23 -40.74 10.22
C VAL A 248 -26.92 -41.23 11.50
N LEU A 249 -27.06 -40.36 12.51
CA LEU A 249 -27.76 -40.74 13.76
C LEU A 249 -29.27 -41.07 13.51
N VAL A 250 -29.93 -40.27 12.66
CA VAL A 250 -31.32 -40.51 12.26
C VAL A 250 -31.45 -41.82 11.49
N LEU A 251 -30.50 -42.10 10.59
CA LEU A 251 -30.50 -43.36 9.83
C LEU A 251 -30.27 -44.57 10.77
N ARG A 252 -29.32 -44.47 11.69
CA ARG A 252 -29.09 -45.47 12.70
C ARG A 252 -30.32 -45.80 13.53
N LYS A 253 -31.02 -44.78 14.02
CA LYS A 253 -32.27 -44.92 14.76
C LYS A 253 -33.36 -45.63 13.94
N LYS A 254 -33.56 -45.26 12.66
CA LYS A 254 -34.50 -45.93 11.77
C LYS A 254 -34.13 -47.38 11.49
N LEU A 255 -32.85 -47.71 11.42
CA LEU A 255 -32.38 -49.09 11.27
C LEU A 255 -32.64 -49.93 12.54
N GLU A 256 -32.39 -49.38 13.72
CA GLU A 256 -32.71 -50.03 15.00
C GLU A 256 -34.21 -50.27 15.14
N GLU A 257 -35.06 -49.31 14.78
CA GLU A 257 -36.52 -49.44 14.76
C GLU A 257 -36.98 -50.55 13.76
N ALA A 258 -36.42 -50.57 12.54
CA ALA A 258 -36.76 -51.61 11.55
C ALA A 258 -36.30 -53.02 11.95
N MET A 259 -35.20 -53.15 12.68
CA MET A 259 -34.70 -54.43 13.21
C MET A 259 -35.51 -54.92 14.41
N SER A 260 -36.22 -54.07 15.13
CA SER A 260 -37.05 -54.43 16.29
C SER A 260 -38.46 -54.93 15.90
N VAL A 261 -38.85 -54.80 14.63
CA VAL A 261 -40.17 -55.20 14.09
C VAL A 261 -40.09 -56.57 13.39
N VAL A 262 -38.92 -57.15 13.27
CA VAL A 262 -38.69 -58.50 12.72
C VAL A 262 -38.39 -59.48 13.84
#